data_483c9e69ce07fb9c9b12e40fd127d72c
#
_entry.id   483c9e69ce07fb9c9b12e40fd127d72c
#
_cell.length_a   1.000
_cell.length_b   1.000
_cell.length_c   1.000
_cell.angle_alpha   90.00
_cell.angle_beta   90.00
_cell.angle_gamma   90.00
#
_symmetry.space_group_name_H-M   'P 1'
#
loop_
_entity.id
_entity.type
_entity.pdbx_description
1 polymer ?
#
loop_
_entity_poly.entity_id
_entity_poly.type
_entity_poly.pdbx_seq_one_letter_code
_entity_poly.pdbx_strand_id
1 'polypeptide(L)'
;MVAVGKHIGLVAHLRHWGLNVQEKDGWRHRHRPYNFYPKGVMAHHTASNKDSGNFPSEGVVTSGRSDLSGPLCQFLLGRDGTVKLIASGYANHAGYGGPHAGIPENMGNTYTYGIEAENNGIGEPWSLAQVNAYYRLCAALLDWLGSKDVEKVFGHKEWAPGRKIDPAGLDMNRFREQVRKALLQGPSVQTVRLSRLKPGKRNRDVLLLKKRLARRGLSTANDSTNFFGKGLRNDYRHWQLRLGYKGEDADGIPGRESLQKSGFRVKP
;
A
#
# COMPACT_ATOMS: atom_id res chain seq x y z
N MET A 1 -19.26 -12.71 -12.92
CA MET A 1 -18.71 -12.95 -11.57
C MET A 1 -17.42 -12.15 -11.46
N VAL A 2 -17.40 -11.10 -10.65
CA VAL A 2 -16.19 -10.33 -10.33
C VAL A 2 -15.26 -11.27 -9.57
N ALA A 3 -14.02 -11.44 -10.02
CA ALA A 3 -13.05 -12.32 -9.38
C ALA A 3 -12.62 -11.74 -8.02
N VAL A 4 -13.42 -11.95 -7.00
CA VAL A 4 -13.16 -11.53 -5.59
C VAL A 4 -11.86 -12.14 -5.04
N GLY A 5 -11.34 -13.21 -5.68
CA GLY A 5 -10.14 -13.91 -5.22
C GLY A 5 -8.79 -13.26 -5.54
N LYS A 6 -8.72 -12.31 -6.48
CA LYS A 6 -7.42 -11.72 -6.92
C LYS A 6 -6.77 -10.76 -5.93
N HIS A 7 -7.47 -10.34 -4.87
CA HIS A 7 -6.95 -9.35 -3.91
C HIS A 7 -6.58 -9.96 -2.54
N ILE A 8 -6.75 -11.29 -2.38
CA ILE A 8 -6.32 -12.02 -1.20
C ILE A 8 -4.80 -11.95 -1.12
N GLY A 9 -4.16 -11.17 -0.44
CA GLY A 9 -2.70 -11.01 -0.38
C GLY A 9 -2.23 -9.62 -0.76
N LEU A 10 -3.07 -8.79 -1.40
CA LEU A 10 -2.68 -7.43 -1.79
C LEU A 10 -2.23 -6.60 -0.56
N VAL A 11 -2.95 -6.65 0.55
CA VAL A 11 -2.56 -5.97 1.79
C VAL A 11 -1.21 -6.43 2.30
N ALA A 12 -0.98 -7.75 2.30
CA ALA A 12 0.31 -8.32 2.72
C ALA A 12 1.44 -7.90 1.76
N HIS A 13 1.15 -7.88 0.46
CA HIS A 13 2.07 -7.42 -0.58
C HIS A 13 2.44 -5.94 -0.39
N LEU A 14 1.47 -5.04 -0.22
CA LEU A 14 1.72 -3.62 0.02
C LEU A 14 2.54 -3.39 1.31
N ARG A 15 2.21 -4.11 2.38
CA ARG A 15 2.99 -4.08 3.63
C ARG A 15 4.40 -4.63 3.46
N HIS A 16 4.58 -5.64 2.60
CA HIS A 16 5.91 -6.14 2.21
C HIS A 16 6.73 -5.07 1.48
N TRP A 17 6.08 -4.25 0.66
CA TRP A 17 6.68 -3.07 0.03
C TRP A 17 6.99 -1.93 1.02
N GLY A 18 6.73 -2.12 2.32
CA GLY A 18 7.05 -1.16 3.39
C GLY A 18 6.05 -0.03 3.53
N LEU A 19 4.89 -0.14 2.90
CA LEU A 19 3.80 0.84 3.04
C LEU A 19 3.10 0.67 4.39
N ASN A 20 2.68 1.79 4.98
CA ASN A 20 1.75 1.80 6.09
C ASN A 20 0.34 1.65 5.54
N VAL A 21 -0.29 0.50 5.79
CA VAL A 21 -1.57 0.15 5.15
C VAL A 21 -2.67 -0.01 6.18
N GLN A 22 -3.73 0.76 6.00
CA GLN A 22 -5.00 0.65 6.71
C GLN A 22 -6.08 0.05 5.78
N GLU A 23 -7.00 -0.67 6.37
CA GLU A 23 -8.11 -1.30 5.65
C GLU A 23 -9.40 -0.61 6.09
N LYS A 24 -10.14 0.00 5.14
CA LYS A 24 -11.48 0.54 5.41
C LYS A 24 -12.45 -0.63 5.55
N ASP A 25 -13.26 -0.62 6.59
CA ASP A 25 -14.26 -1.67 6.80
C ASP A 25 -15.10 -1.91 5.55
N GLY A 26 -15.27 -3.18 5.20
CA GLY A 26 -16.00 -3.61 4.02
C GLY A 26 -15.28 -3.44 2.67
N TRP A 27 -14.02 -2.99 2.65
CA TRP A 27 -13.27 -2.77 1.39
C TRP A 27 -13.22 -4.00 0.48
N ARG A 28 -13.20 -5.21 1.04
CA ARG A 28 -13.10 -6.48 0.29
C ARG A 28 -14.31 -6.76 -0.58
N HIS A 29 -15.46 -6.19 -0.21
CA HIS A 29 -16.74 -6.35 -0.90
C HIS A 29 -17.22 -5.05 -1.55
N ARG A 30 -16.47 -3.97 -1.41
CA ARG A 30 -16.83 -2.68 -1.99
C ARG A 30 -16.30 -2.58 -3.41
N HIS A 31 -17.22 -2.53 -4.35
CA HIS A 31 -16.96 -2.32 -5.78
C HIS A 31 -18.27 -1.94 -6.49
N ARG A 32 -18.19 -1.37 -7.68
CA ARG A 32 -19.31 -1.27 -8.59
C ARG A 32 -19.55 -2.63 -9.30
N PRO A 33 -20.77 -2.91 -9.78
CA PRO A 33 -21.12 -4.20 -10.40
C PRO A 33 -20.60 -4.31 -11.84
N TYR A 34 -19.34 -3.95 -12.07
CA TYR A 34 -18.68 -4.01 -13.37
C TYR A 34 -17.39 -4.82 -13.28
N ASN A 35 -16.94 -5.31 -14.43
CA ASN A 35 -15.69 -6.06 -14.52
C ASN A 35 -14.48 -5.19 -14.20
N PHE A 36 -13.50 -5.77 -13.50
CA PHE A 36 -12.27 -5.11 -13.10
C PHE A 36 -11.06 -5.98 -13.43
N TYR A 37 -10.24 -5.54 -14.37
CA TYR A 37 -9.07 -6.25 -14.90
C TYR A 37 -7.87 -5.30 -14.96
N PRO A 38 -7.34 -4.83 -13.83
CA PRO A 38 -6.33 -3.79 -13.83
C PRO A 38 -5.06 -4.22 -14.56
N LYS A 39 -4.53 -3.31 -15.38
CA LYS A 39 -3.28 -3.44 -16.16
C LYS A 39 -2.32 -2.29 -15.85
N GLY A 40 -2.80 -1.26 -15.16
CA GLY A 40 -2.04 -0.06 -14.83
C GLY A 40 -2.58 0.65 -13.58
N VAL A 41 -2.04 1.83 -13.32
CA VAL A 41 -2.35 2.66 -12.16
C VAL A 41 -2.60 4.10 -12.63
N MET A 42 -3.73 4.66 -12.23
CA MET A 42 -4.05 6.07 -12.47
C MET A 42 -3.89 6.87 -11.18
N ALA A 43 -3.09 7.92 -11.27
CA ALA A 43 -2.77 8.81 -10.17
C ALA A 43 -3.70 10.03 -10.17
N HIS A 44 -4.27 10.33 -9.01
CA HIS A 44 -5.20 11.44 -8.78
C HIS A 44 -4.79 12.29 -7.59
N HIS A 45 -5.46 13.43 -7.39
CA HIS A 45 -5.58 14.11 -6.12
C HIS A 45 -7.05 14.42 -5.82
N THR A 46 -7.40 14.44 -4.52
CA THR A 46 -8.80 14.54 -4.05
C THR A 46 -9.41 15.95 -4.14
N ALA A 47 -8.61 16.99 -4.34
CA ALA A 47 -8.99 18.39 -4.20
C ALA A 47 -9.52 18.77 -2.79
N SER A 48 -9.07 18.05 -1.75
CA SER A 48 -9.45 18.31 -0.36
C SER A 48 -8.69 19.48 0.25
N ASN A 49 -9.33 20.20 1.19
CA ASN A 49 -8.68 21.30 1.89
C ASN A 49 -7.45 20.80 2.68
N LYS A 50 -6.32 21.52 2.56
CA LYS A 50 -5.04 21.20 3.20
C LYS A 50 -5.12 21.09 4.74
N ASP A 51 -6.00 21.87 5.36
CA ASP A 51 -6.13 21.97 6.81
C ASP A 51 -7.12 20.94 7.40
N SER A 52 -7.72 20.09 6.56
CA SER A 52 -8.73 19.10 6.97
C SER A 52 -8.16 17.77 7.47
N GLY A 53 -6.86 17.70 7.75
CA GLY A 53 -6.21 16.50 8.29
C GLY A 53 -5.81 15.46 7.23
N ASN A 54 -5.66 14.20 7.67
CA ASN A 54 -5.01 13.17 6.86
C ASN A 54 -5.92 12.47 5.84
N PHE A 55 -7.22 12.29 6.14
CA PHE A 55 -8.18 11.57 5.28
C PHE A 55 -9.54 12.26 5.18
N PRO A 56 -9.60 13.57 4.86
CA PRO A 56 -10.88 14.28 4.79
C PRO A 56 -11.83 13.74 3.71
N SER A 57 -11.27 13.15 2.63
CA SER A 57 -12.05 12.63 1.51
C SER A 57 -12.55 11.18 1.71
N GLU A 58 -12.23 10.53 2.84
CA GLU A 58 -12.59 9.12 3.06
C GLU A 58 -14.08 8.82 2.85
N GLY A 59 -14.95 9.64 3.36
CA GLY A 59 -16.41 9.49 3.18
C GLY A 59 -16.81 9.57 1.71
N VAL A 60 -16.31 10.57 1.01
CA VAL A 60 -16.61 10.81 -0.41
C VAL A 60 -16.09 9.69 -1.28
N VAL A 61 -14.83 9.29 -1.13
CA VAL A 61 -14.27 8.21 -1.97
C VAL A 61 -14.88 6.85 -1.67
N THR A 62 -15.44 6.65 -0.48
CA THR A 62 -16.13 5.41 -0.09
C THR A 62 -17.54 5.34 -0.66
N SER A 63 -18.32 6.39 -0.46
CA SER A 63 -19.78 6.39 -0.72
C SER A 63 -20.15 7.08 -2.02
N GLY A 64 -19.28 7.95 -2.54
CA GLY A 64 -19.56 8.77 -3.71
C GLY A 64 -20.10 10.15 -3.36
N ARG A 65 -20.63 10.81 -4.39
CA ARG A 65 -21.28 12.12 -4.36
C ARG A 65 -22.69 11.98 -4.90
N SER A 66 -23.50 13.02 -4.80
CA SER A 66 -24.86 13.05 -5.35
C SER A 66 -24.94 12.73 -6.84
N ASP A 67 -23.91 13.12 -7.60
CA ASP A 67 -23.79 12.94 -9.05
C ASP A 67 -22.95 11.72 -9.47
N LEU A 68 -22.24 11.06 -8.53
CA LEU A 68 -21.34 9.95 -8.85
C LEU A 68 -21.28 8.93 -7.71
N SER A 69 -21.87 7.76 -7.94
CA SER A 69 -21.87 6.69 -6.93
C SER A 69 -20.48 6.15 -6.65
N GLY A 70 -20.17 5.93 -5.36
CA GLY A 70 -18.91 5.29 -4.91
C GLY A 70 -18.88 3.77 -5.13
N PRO A 71 -17.71 3.14 -4.90
CA PRO A 71 -16.45 3.78 -4.52
C PRO A 71 -15.83 4.61 -5.65
N LEU A 72 -15.05 5.64 -5.28
CA LEU A 72 -14.39 6.53 -6.25
C LEU A 72 -12.88 6.28 -6.39
N CYS A 73 -12.33 5.28 -5.71
CA CYS A 73 -10.95 4.80 -5.90
C CYS A 73 -10.77 3.44 -5.24
N GLN A 74 -9.65 2.78 -5.52
CA GLN A 74 -9.24 1.59 -4.76
C GLN A 74 -8.38 1.98 -3.56
N PHE A 75 -7.59 3.03 -3.68
CA PHE A 75 -6.66 3.48 -2.63
C PHE A 75 -6.82 4.97 -2.36
N LEU A 76 -6.87 5.33 -1.09
CA LEU A 76 -6.76 6.70 -0.62
C LEU A 76 -5.39 6.86 0.07
N LEU A 77 -4.61 7.84 -0.41
CA LEU A 77 -3.27 8.14 0.12
C LEU A 77 -3.31 9.39 0.98
N GLY A 78 -3.11 9.21 2.27
CA GLY A 78 -3.08 10.31 3.24
C GLY A 78 -1.85 11.20 3.09
N ARG A 79 -1.92 12.40 3.66
CA ARG A 79 -0.83 13.40 3.66
C ARG A 79 0.44 12.94 4.37
N ASP A 80 0.30 12.02 5.33
CA ASP A 80 1.41 11.37 6.05
C ASP A 80 2.01 10.15 5.31
N GLY A 81 1.50 9.81 4.12
CA GLY A 81 1.89 8.65 3.34
C GLY A 81 1.24 7.33 3.77
N THR A 82 0.26 7.36 4.66
CA THR A 82 -0.56 6.18 4.98
C THR A 82 -1.49 5.85 3.82
N VAL A 83 -1.51 4.59 3.41
CA VAL A 83 -2.37 4.07 2.34
C VAL A 83 -3.60 3.43 2.96
N LYS A 84 -4.79 3.88 2.58
CA LYS A 84 -6.05 3.26 3.00
C LYS A 84 -6.70 2.54 1.82
N LEU A 85 -7.01 1.24 2.00
CA LEU A 85 -7.77 0.48 1.01
C LEU A 85 -9.24 0.83 1.14
N ILE A 86 -9.83 1.31 0.04
CA ILE A 86 -11.23 1.73 -0.04
C ILE A 86 -12.08 0.66 -0.72
N ALA A 87 -11.58 0.08 -1.81
CA ALA A 87 -12.33 -0.88 -2.60
C ALA A 87 -11.44 -1.99 -3.18
N SER A 88 -12.02 -3.15 -3.46
CA SER A 88 -11.33 -4.30 -4.04
C SER A 88 -11.55 -4.46 -5.55
N GLY A 89 -12.52 -3.79 -6.13
CA GLY A 89 -12.90 -3.95 -7.53
C GLY A 89 -13.13 -2.63 -8.24
N TYR A 90 -13.97 -2.64 -9.25
CA TYR A 90 -14.27 -1.46 -10.05
C TYR A 90 -14.70 -0.25 -9.19
N ALA A 91 -14.08 0.89 -9.46
CA ALA A 91 -14.38 2.17 -8.83
C ALA A 91 -14.53 3.26 -9.89
N ASN A 92 -15.32 4.30 -9.62
CA ASN A 92 -15.59 5.40 -10.54
C ASN A 92 -14.57 6.53 -10.34
N HIS A 93 -13.38 6.42 -10.96
CA HIS A 93 -12.31 7.44 -10.81
C HIS A 93 -11.85 8.08 -12.13
N ALA A 94 -11.89 7.33 -13.25
CA ALA A 94 -11.28 7.79 -14.49
C ALA A 94 -12.21 8.68 -15.35
N GLY A 95 -13.50 8.37 -15.38
CA GLY A 95 -14.43 8.99 -16.31
C GLY A 95 -14.03 8.81 -17.77
N TYR A 96 -14.56 9.67 -18.64
CA TYR A 96 -14.21 9.65 -20.07
C TYR A 96 -12.76 10.08 -20.29
N GLY A 97 -12.10 9.48 -21.28
CA GLY A 97 -10.72 9.82 -21.68
C GLY A 97 -10.01 8.67 -22.36
N GLY A 98 -8.71 8.86 -22.63
CA GLY A 98 -7.88 7.92 -23.37
C GLY A 98 -8.09 7.98 -24.89
N PRO A 99 -7.56 7.00 -25.68
CA PRO A 99 -6.76 5.87 -25.18
C PRO A 99 -5.40 6.34 -24.62
N HIS A 100 -4.86 5.63 -23.61
CA HIS A 100 -3.57 5.97 -23.03
C HIS A 100 -2.88 4.72 -22.46
N ALA A 101 -1.55 4.60 -22.62
CA ALA A 101 -0.72 3.51 -22.07
C ALA A 101 -1.26 2.08 -22.31
N GLY A 102 -1.88 1.86 -23.49
CA GLY A 102 -2.50 0.59 -23.86
C GLY A 102 -3.87 0.32 -23.19
N ILE A 103 -4.44 1.33 -22.53
CA ILE A 103 -5.82 1.30 -22.03
C ILE A 103 -6.73 1.91 -23.13
N PRO A 104 -7.78 1.19 -23.57
CA PRO A 104 -8.72 1.73 -24.55
C PRO A 104 -9.48 2.95 -24.04
N GLU A 105 -9.98 3.75 -24.96
CA GLU A 105 -10.83 4.90 -24.65
C GLU A 105 -11.98 4.52 -23.71
N ASN A 106 -12.26 5.37 -22.74
CA ASN A 106 -13.32 5.23 -21.73
C ASN A 106 -13.26 3.98 -20.84
N MET A 107 -12.14 3.21 -20.89
CA MET A 107 -11.98 1.97 -20.12
C MET A 107 -11.06 2.12 -18.90
N GLY A 108 -10.77 3.37 -18.47
CA GLY A 108 -9.87 3.61 -17.34
C GLY A 108 -10.31 2.92 -16.05
N ASN A 109 -11.59 3.03 -15.67
CA ASN A 109 -12.14 2.38 -14.48
C ASN A 109 -12.02 0.85 -14.49
N THR A 110 -12.08 0.23 -15.68
CA THR A 110 -11.96 -1.23 -15.84
C THR A 110 -10.53 -1.71 -15.73
N TYR A 111 -9.57 -0.93 -16.24
CA TYR A 111 -8.20 -1.39 -16.43
C TYR A 111 -7.17 -0.71 -15.55
N THR A 112 -7.56 0.19 -14.64
CA THR A 112 -6.58 0.81 -13.74
C THR A 112 -6.99 0.75 -12.28
N TYR A 113 -6.00 0.60 -11.40
CA TYR A 113 -6.14 0.98 -10.01
C TYR A 113 -6.13 2.50 -9.92
N GLY A 114 -7.15 3.11 -9.31
CA GLY A 114 -7.19 4.52 -8.97
C GLY A 114 -6.62 4.78 -7.58
N ILE A 115 -5.68 5.71 -7.49
CA ILE A 115 -5.13 6.20 -6.23
C ILE A 115 -5.53 7.66 -6.08
N GLU A 116 -6.39 7.97 -5.13
CA GLU A 116 -6.72 9.33 -4.73
C GLU A 116 -5.78 9.78 -3.62
N ALA A 117 -4.96 10.78 -3.87
CA ALA A 117 -4.04 11.33 -2.87
C ALA A 117 -4.57 12.64 -2.31
N GLU A 118 -4.60 12.74 -0.98
CA GLU A 118 -5.09 13.95 -0.31
C GLU A 118 -4.20 15.16 -0.61
N ASN A 119 -4.71 16.09 -1.39
CA ASN A 119 -4.08 17.35 -1.75
C ASN A 119 -5.14 18.28 -2.35
N ASN A 120 -5.00 19.61 -2.15
CA ASN A 120 -5.96 20.58 -2.67
C ASN A 120 -5.83 20.87 -4.17
N GLY A 121 -4.71 20.50 -4.79
CA GLY A 121 -4.44 20.73 -6.21
C GLY A 121 -4.19 22.17 -6.63
N ILE A 122 -4.20 23.12 -5.69
CA ILE A 122 -4.10 24.58 -5.93
C ILE A 122 -2.98 25.21 -5.10
N GLY A 123 -1.80 24.56 -5.06
CA GLY A 123 -0.59 25.09 -4.41
C GLY A 123 -0.26 24.45 -3.08
N GLU A 124 -1.01 23.47 -2.59
CA GLU A 124 -0.57 22.66 -1.46
C GLU A 124 0.69 21.88 -1.83
N PRO A 125 1.79 22.04 -1.07
CA PRO A 125 3.00 21.27 -1.35
C PRO A 125 2.79 19.78 -1.02
N TRP A 126 3.28 18.92 -1.88
CA TRP A 126 3.35 17.49 -1.65
C TRP A 126 4.40 17.16 -0.59
N SER A 127 4.02 16.57 0.54
CA SER A 127 4.97 16.17 1.57
C SER A 127 5.89 15.05 1.06
N LEU A 128 7.16 15.02 1.54
CA LEU A 128 8.09 13.95 1.20
C LEU A 128 7.57 12.56 1.62
N ALA A 129 6.85 12.48 2.74
CA ALA A 129 6.23 11.24 3.21
C ALA A 129 5.20 10.74 2.21
N GLN A 130 4.33 11.64 1.74
CA GLN A 130 3.25 11.33 0.81
C GLN A 130 3.79 10.94 -0.58
N VAL A 131 4.67 11.74 -1.18
CA VAL A 131 5.19 11.41 -2.52
C VAL A 131 6.01 10.14 -2.53
N ASN A 132 6.82 9.88 -1.50
CA ASN A 132 7.57 8.64 -1.41
C ASN A 132 6.66 7.42 -1.24
N ALA A 133 5.57 7.54 -0.48
CA ALA A 133 4.56 6.49 -0.37
C ALA A 133 3.81 6.31 -1.70
N TYR A 134 3.52 7.40 -2.43
CA TYR A 134 2.86 7.36 -3.73
C TYR A 134 3.68 6.58 -4.77
N TYR A 135 4.97 6.93 -4.94
CA TYR A 135 5.87 6.21 -5.84
C TYR A 135 5.98 4.73 -5.49
N ARG A 136 6.10 4.44 -4.20
CA ARG A 136 6.20 3.07 -3.69
C ARG A 136 4.91 2.28 -3.85
N LEU A 137 3.75 2.92 -3.69
CA LEU A 137 2.45 2.31 -3.92
C LEU A 137 2.27 1.96 -5.40
N CYS A 138 2.59 2.89 -6.31
CA CYS A 138 2.55 2.61 -7.76
C CYS A 138 3.50 1.46 -8.13
N ALA A 139 4.73 1.46 -7.61
CA ALA A 139 5.68 0.39 -7.85
C ALA A 139 5.17 -0.97 -7.31
N ALA A 140 4.60 -0.99 -6.11
CA ALA A 140 4.03 -2.19 -5.51
C ALA A 140 2.84 -2.73 -6.33
N LEU A 141 2.00 -1.85 -6.87
CA LEU A 141 0.88 -2.24 -7.72
C LEU A 141 1.34 -2.77 -9.07
N LEU A 142 2.35 -2.16 -9.70
CA LEU A 142 2.95 -2.71 -10.91
C LEU A 142 3.55 -4.10 -10.67
N ASP A 143 4.29 -4.28 -9.58
CA ASP A 143 4.85 -5.58 -9.19
C ASP A 143 3.74 -6.62 -8.93
N TRP A 144 2.64 -6.22 -8.29
CA TRP A 144 1.44 -7.05 -8.10
C TRP A 144 0.81 -7.48 -9.43
N LEU A 145 0.84 -6.60 -10.43
CA LEU A 145 0.34 -6.87 -11.78
C LEU A 145 1.33 -7.68 -12.64
N GLY A 146 2.52 -8.00 -12.11
CA GLY A 146 3.58 -8.66 -12.86
C GLY A 146 4.20 -7.77 -13.95
N SER A 147 4.08 -6.46 -13.84
CA SER A 147 4.60 -5.48 -14.79
C SER A 147 5.78 -4.69 -14.20
N LYS A 148 6.76 -4.37 -15.05
CA LYS A 148 7.82 -3.41 -14.74
C LYS A 148 7.75 -2.17 -15.63
N ASP A 149 6.73 -2.09 -16.46
CA ASP A 149 6.49 -0.98 -17.38
C ASP A 149 5.89 0.21 -16.63
N VAL A 150 6.71 1.22 -16.37
CA VAL A 150 6.30 2.41 -15.63
C VAL A 150 5.38 3.34 -16.42
N GLU A 151 5.29 3.18 -17.75
CA GLU A 151 4.36 3.96 -18.57
C GLU A 151 2.90 3.59 -18.27
N LYS A 152 2.67 2.43 -17.65
CA LYS A 152 1.36 2.03 -17.09
C LYS A 152 0.98 2.77 -15.81
N VAL A 153 1.82 3.70 -15.33
CA VAL A 153 1.51 4.66 -14.27
C VAL A 153 1.38 6.04 -14.90
N PHE A 154 0.19 6.58 -14.85
CA PHE A 154 -0.10 7.87 -15.49
C PHE A 154 -1.08 8.70 -14.63
N GLY A 155 -1.04 10.02 -14.83
CA GLY A 155 -1.95 10.94 -14.16
C GLY A 155 -3.30 11.00 -14.85
N HIS A 156 -4.34 11.36 -14.10
CA HIS A 156 -5.66 11.61 -14.68
C HIS A 156 -5.61 12.71 -15.75
N LYS A 157 -4.70 13.70 -15.58
CA LYS A 157 -4.43 14.74 -16.59
C LYS A 157 -3.86 14.19 -17.92
N GLU A 158 -3.17 13.04 -17.90
CA GLU A 158 -2.70 12.38 -19.12
C GLU A 158 -3.80 11.51 -19.74
N TRP A 159 -4.71 10.95 -18.90
CA TRP A 159 -5.89 10.23 -19.36
C TRP A 159 -6.93 11.14 -20.01
N ALA A 160 -7.15 12.33 -19.47
CA ALA A 160 -8.18 13.26 -19.92
C ALA A 160 -7.61 14.70 -20.05
N PRO A 161 -6.68 14.93 -20.99
CA PRO A 161 -6.07 16.23 -21.17
C PRO A 161 -7.11 17.30 -21.49
N GLY A 162 -6.90 18.51 -20.95
CA GLY A 162 -7.86 19.61 -21.06
C GLY A 162 -9.08 19.51 -20.11
N ARG A 163 -9.44 18.30 -19.65
CA ARG A 163 -10.56 18.09 -18.70
C ARG A 163 -10.07 17.92 -17.26
N LYS A 164 -8.89 17.37 -17.06
CA LYS A 164 -8.35 17.04 -15.74
C LYS A 164 -6.94 17.60 -15.56
N ILE A 165 -6.65 18.03 -14.32
CA ILE A 165 -5.35 18.59 -13.95
C ILE A 165 -4.59 17.69 -12.97
N ASP A 166 -5.27 16.72 -12.39
CA ASP A 166 -4.75 15.86 -11.31
C ASP A 166 -3.79 14.76 -11.82
N PRO A 167 -2.76 14.42 -11.05
CA PRO A 167 -2.31 15.11 -9.84
C PRO A 167 -1.57 16.43 -10.17
N ALA A 168 -2.13 17.55 -9.68
CA ALA A 168 -1.53 18.87 -9.92
C ALA A 168 -0.20 19.01 -9.18
N GLY A 169 0.72 19.80 -9.76
CA GLY A 169 2.05 20.05 -9.18
C GLY A 169 3.03 18.88 -9.28
N LEU A 170 2.63 17.72 -9.83
CA LEU A 170 3.53 16.59 -10.09
C LEU A 170 3.82 16.49 -11.59
N ASP A 171 5.09 16.53 -11.96
CA ASP A 171 5.56 16.17 -13.30
C ASP A 171 5.51 14.65 -13.44
N MET A 172 4.74 14.14 -14.41
CA MET A 172 4.50 12.70 -14.53
C MET A 172 5.72 11.94 -15.08
N ASN A 173 6.61 12.57 -15.82
CA ASN A 173 7.85 11.93 -16.26
C ASN A 173 8.79 11.71 -15.07
N ARG A 174 8.99 12.75 -14.24
CA ARG A 174 9.74 12.62 -12.98
C ARG A 174 9.07 11.64 -12.00
N PHE A 175 7.74 11.64 -11.97
CA PHE A 175 6.98 10.69 -11.15
C PHE A 175 7.31 9.25 -11.57
N ARG A 176 7.22 8.91 -12.85
CA ARG A 176 7.57 7.59 -13.40
C ARG A 176 9.03 7.21 -13.15
N GLU A 177 9.96 8.16 -13.21
CA GLU A 177 11.36 7.90 -12.81
C GLU A 177 11.48 7.46 -11.35
N GLN A 178 10.75 8.09 -10.43
CA GLN A 178 10.77 7.68 -9.01
C GLN A 178 10.10 6.33 -8.81
N VAL A 179 9.02 6.03 -9.54
CA VAL A 179 8.40 4.70 -9.55
C VAL A 179 9.38 3.65 -10.06
N ARG A 180 10.13 3.93 -11.12
CA ARG A 180 11.19 3.04 -11.65
C ARG A 180 12.28 2.78 -10.62
N LYS A 181 12.75 3.84 -9.92
CA LYS A 181 13.71 3.68 -8.81
C LYS A 181 13.16 2.81 -7.70
N ALA A 182 11.89 3.01 -7.32
CA ALA A 182 11.22 2.19 -6.31
C ALA A 182 11.11 0.72 -6.76
N LEU A 183 10.78 0.45 -8.04
CA LEU A 183 10.75 -0.91 -8.62
C LEU A 183 12.13 -1.57 -8.58
N LEU A 184 13.18 -0.85 -8.94
CA LEU A 184 14.56 -1.37 -8.90
C LEU A 184 15.04 -1.65 -7.47
N GLN A 185 14.65 -0.82 -6.51
CA GLN A 185 14.92 -1.07 -5.08
C GLN A 185 14.12 -2.26 -4.54
N GLY A 186 12.98 -2.53 -5.14
CA GLY A 186 12.06 -3.60 -4.74
C GLY A 186 11.42 -3.37 -3.37
N PRO A 187 10.76 -4.41 -2.83
CA PRO A 187 10.19 -4.37 -1.50
C PRO A 187 11.23 -3.96 -0.46
N SER A 188 10.83 -3.11 0.47
CA SER A 188 11.68 -2.66 1.57
C SER A 188 11.91 -3.82 2.55
N VAL A 189 12.78 -4.74 2.17
CA VAL A 189 13.18 -5.86 3.01
C VAL A 189 14.10 -5.32 4.11
N GLN A 190 13.52 -5.02 5.26
CA GLN A 190 14.30 -4.62 6.42
C GLN A 190 15.31 -5.72 6.76
N THR A 191 16.57 -5.33 6.88
CA THR A 191 17.62 -6.27 7.28
C THR A 191 17.71 -6.30 8.80
N VAL A 192 17.72 -7.51 9.36
CA VAL A 192 17.99 -7.77 10.78
C VAL A 192 19.18 -8.73 10.91
N ARG A 193 19.86 -8.63 12.04
CA ARG A 193 20.94 -9.56 12.39
C ARG A 193 20.43 -10.61 13.37
N LEU A 194 20.60 -11.89 13.04
CA LEU A 194 20.15 -13.00 13.88
C LEU A 194 20.79 -12.95 15.27
N SER A 195 22.07 -12.62 15.35
CA SER A 195 22.81 -12.47 16.60
C SER A 195 22.24 -11.40 17.54
N ARG A 196 21.49 -10.44 17.03
CA ARG A 196 20.85 -9.35 17.80
C ARG A 196 19.44 -9.69 18.29
N LEU A 197 18.83 -10.74 17.76
CA LEU A 197 17.44 -11.14 18.06
C LEU A 197 17.39 -12.30 19.05
N LYS A 198 17.92 -12.08 20.25
CA LYS A 198 17.95 -13.07 21.33
C LYS A 198 17.33 -12.49 22.62
N PRO A 199 16.72 -13.34 23.47
CA PRO A 199 16.22 -12.91 24.77
C PRO A 199 17.27 -12.08 25.57
N GLY A 200 16.81 -11.03 26.23
CA GLY A 200 17.65 -10.09 26.99
C GLY A 200 18.32 -8.98 26.17
N LYS A 201 18.33 -9.04 24.84
CA LYS A 201 18.95 -8.02 24.00
C LYS A 201 18.08 -6.76 23.89
N ARG A 202 18.76 -5.60 23.79
CA ARG A 202 18.17 -4.28 23.51
C ARG A 202 18.80 -3.70 22.27
N ASN A 203 18.04 -3.56 21.17
CA ASN A 203 18.55 -2.95 19.94
C ASN A 203 17.43 -2.66 18.95
N ARG A 204 17.79 -1.97 17.85
CA ARG A 204 16.87 -1.62 16.76
C ARG A 204 16.21 -2.85 16.10
N ASP A 205 16.92 -3.96 15.95
CA ASP A 205 16.40 -5.15 15.25
C ASP A 205 15.27 -5.79 16.06
N VAL A 206 15.34 -5.74 17.38
CA VAL A 206 14.26 -6.15 18.30
C VAL A 206 13.02 -5.27 18.10
N LEU A 207 13.17 -3.95 18.01
CA LEU A 207 12.06 -3.04 17.75
C LEU A 207 11.42 -3.29 16.36
N LEU A 208 12.25 -3.54 15.34
CA LEU A 208 11.76 -3.89 14.01
C LEU A 208 10.95 -5.19 14.04
N LEU A 209 11.43 -6.21 14.76
CA LEU A 209 10.71 -7.48 14.91
C LEU A 209 9.36 -7.28 15.61
N LYS A 210 9.31 -6.55 16.72
CA LYS A 210 8.06 -6.23 17.42
C LYS A 210 7.05 -5.55 16.50
N LYS A 211 7.43 -4.47 15.83
CA LYS A 211 6.58 -3.77 14.87
C LYS A 211 6.08 -4.70 13.74
N ARG A 212 6.91 -5.64 13.32
CA ARG A 212 6.55 -6.62 12.29
C ARG A 212 5.49 -7.62 12.78
N LEU A 213 5.62 -8.11 14.00
CA LEU A 213 4.67 -9.04 14.63
C LEU A 213 3.34 -8.34 14.93
N ALA A 214 3.38 -7.11 15.47
CA ALA A 214 2.18 -6.31 15.74
C ALA A 214 1.34 -6.09 14.45
N ARG A 215 1.98 -5.77 13.32
CA ARG A 215 1.31 -5.66 12.00
C ARG A 215 0.67 -6.98 11.52
N ARG A 216 1.02 -8.12 12.11
CA ARG A 216 0.44 -9.44 11.85
C ARG A 216 -0.63 -9.85 12.87
N GLY A 217 -1.05 -8.91 13.73
CA GLY A 217 -2.02 -9.17 14.79
C GLY A 217 -1.47 -10.07 15.89
N LEU A 218 -0.15 -10.13 16.04
CA LEU A 218 0.50 -10.72 17.19
C LEU A 218 0.81 -9.58 18.15
N SER A 219 0.08 -9.53 19.26
CA SER A 219 0.20 -8.48 20.25
C SER A 219 1.56 -8.56 20.91
N THR A 220 2.33 -7.50 20.83
CA THR A 220 3.48 -7.29 21.71
C THR A 220 3.03 -6.32 22.79
N ALA A 221 3.00 -6.73 24.02
CA ALA A 221 2.53 -5.95 25.16
C ALA A 221 3.24 -4.58 25.32
N ASN A 222 4.30 -4.32 24.54
CA ASN A 222 4.99 -3.05 24.47
C ASN A 222 5.85 -2.96 23.19
N ASP A 223 5.21 -2.66 22.07
CA ASP A 223 5.84 -2.58 20.75
C ASP A 223 6.77 -1.37 20.56
N SER A 224 6.72 -0.41 21.49
CA SER A 224 7.57 0.78 21.48
C SER A 224 8.98 0.54 22.07
N THR A 225 9.17 -0.54 22.84
CA THR A 225 10.47 -0.83 23.44
C THR A 225 11.35 -1.68 22.54
N ASN A 226 12.66 -1.45 22.62
CA ASN A 226 13.68 -2.21 21.88
C ASN A 226 14.20 -3.45 22.63
N PHE A 227 13.50 -3.92 23.68
CA PHE A 227 13.91 -5.03 24.55
C PHE A 227 13.25 -6.35 24.14
N PHE A 228 14.04 -7.41 24.02
CA PHE A 228 13.58 -8.77 23.79
C PHE A 228 13.24 -9.45 25.13
N GLY A 229 12.05 -9.18 25.64
CA GLY A 229 11.53 -9.78 26.87
C GLY A 229 10.65 -11.01 26.63
N LYS A 230 10.06 -11.51 27.72
CA LYS A 230 9.14 -12.67 27.70
C LYS A 230 7.95 -12.47 26.77
N GLY A 231 7.38 -11.25 26.70
CA GLY A 231 6.27 -10.93 25.80
C GLY A 231 6.63 -11.15 24.34
N LEU A 232 7.74 -10.59 23.86
CA LEU A 232 8.19 -10.80 22.48
C LEU A 232 8.50 -12.27 22.19
N ARG A 233 9.08 -13.00 23.14
CA ARG A 233 9.32 -14.43 23.01
C ARG A 233 8.02 -15.20 22.80
N ASN A 234 6.99 -14.90 23.57
CA ASN A 234 5.67 -15.53 23.45
C ASN A 234 5.01 -15.18 22.10
N ASP A 235 5.04 -13.92 21.68
CA ASP A 235 4.50 -13.48 20.40
C ASP A 235 5.22 -14.14 19.22
N TYR A 236 6.54 -14.31 19.31
CA TYR A 236 7.31 -14.98 18.28
C TYR A 236 7.02 -16.49 18.23
N ARG A 237 6.77 -17.11 19.37
CA ARG A 237 6.29 -18.50 19.43
C ARG A 237 4.97 -18.66 18.70
N HIS A 238 4.01 -17.75 18.92
CA HIS A 238 2.75 -17.76 18.18
C HIS A 238 2.97 -17.57 16.67
N TRP A 239 3.95 -16.76 16.27
CA TRP A 239 4.34 -16.64 14.87
C TRP A 239 4.87 -17.96 14.32
N GLN A 240 5.77 -18.64 15.03
CA GLN A 240 6.29 -19.96 14.66
C GLN A 240 5.17 -20.99 14.53
N LEU A 241 4.24 -21.05 15.48
CA LEU A 241 3.05 -21.92 15.40
C LEU A 241 2.19 -21.64 14.16
N ARG A 242 1.96 -20.38 13.80
CA ARG A 242 1.26 -20.00 12.55
C ARG A 242 2.01 -20.42 11.28
N LEU A 243 3.32 -20.58 11.35
CA LEU A 243 4.14 -21.09 10.26
C LEU A 243 4.18 -22.63 10.19
N GLY A 244 3.51 -23.31 11.14
CA GLY A 244 3.46 -24.77 11.20
C GLY A 244 4.56 -25.44 12.04
N TYR A 245 5.43 -24.66 12.72
CA TYR A 245 6.40 -25.19 13.65
C TYR A 245 5.69 -25.80 14.87
N LYS A 246 6.26 -26.87 15.46
CA LYS A 246 5.67 -27.59 16.60
C LYS A 246 6.71 -27.89 17.66
N GLY A 247 6.26 -28.15 18.89
CA GLY A 247 7.14 -28.56 19.99
C GLY A 247 8.28 -27.59 20.24
N GLU A 248 9.50 -28.11 20.28
CA GLU A 248 10.71 -27.32 20.53
C GLU A 248 11.09 -26.37 19.40
N ASP A 249 10.62 -26.60 18.16
CA ASP A 249 10.84 -25.68 17.03
C ASP A 249 10.00 -24.39 17.16
N ALA A 250 8.98 -24.41 18.01
CA ALA A 250 8.19 -23.21 18.35
C ALA A 250 8.62 -22.66 19.73
N ASP A 251 9.92 -22.36 19.87
CA ASP A 251 10.55 -21.94 21.14
C ASP A 251 10.46 -20.44 21.44
N GLY A 252 9.96 -19.64 20.48
CA GLY A 252 9.88 -18.19 20.56
C GLY A 252 11.21 -17.49 20.33
N ILE A 253 12.22 -18.18 19.85
CA ILE A 253 13.52 -17.59 19.47
C ILE A 253 13.59 -17.49 17.94
N PRO A 254 13.90 -16.32 17.39
CA PRO A 254 13.99 -16.12 15.96
C PRO A 254 15.06 -16.98 15.28
N GLY A 255 14.65 -17.86 14.38
CA GLY A 255 15.50 -18.55 13.44
C GLY A 255 15.56 -17.83 12.08
N ARG A 256 16.58 -18.11 11.26
CA ARG A 256 16.75 -17.50 9.94
C ARG A 256 15.50 -17.65 9.07
N GLU A 257 15.01 -18.87 8.92
CA GLU A 257 13.88 -19.19 8.05
C GLU A 257 12.57 -18.50 8.52
N SER A 258 12.24 -18.58 9.81
CA SER A 258 11.03 -17.96 10.36
C SER A 258 11.07 -16.42 10.27
N LEU A 259 12.25 -15.80 10.35
CA LEU A 259 12.46 -14.38 10.11
C LEU A 259 12.30 -14.02 8.63
N GLN A 260 12.83 -14.84 7.71
CA GLN A 260 12.64 -14.63 6.26
C GLN A 260 11.16 -14.74 5.89
N LYS A 261 10.44 -15.73 6.41
CA LYS A 261 8.98 -15.88 6.27
C LYS A 261 8.22 -14.69 6.88
N SER A 262 8.80 -14.01 7.86
CA SER A 262 8.25 -12.75 8.38
C SER A 262 8.55 -11.53 7.50
N GLY A 263 9.34 -11.68 6.43
CA GLY A 263 9.67 -10.64 5.47
C GLY A 263 10.92 -9.83 5.83
N PHE A 264 11.85 -10.39 6.58
CA PHE A 264 13.18 -9.80 6.81
C PHE A 264 14.26 -10.41 5.90
N ARG A 265 15.24 -9.58 5.53
CA ARG A 265 16.55 -10.08 5.11
C ARG A 265 17.35 -10.34 6.37
N VAL A 266 17.92 -11.55 6.51
CA VAL A 266 18.60 -11.98 7.72
C VAL A 266 20.11 -12.08 7.47
N LYS A 267 20.88 -11.26 8.20
CA LYS A 267 22.35 -11.40 8.31
C LYS A 267 22.70 -12.26 9.53
N PRO A 268 23.87 -12.87 9.55
CA PRO A 268 24.38 -13.57 10.73
C PRO A 268 24.37 -12.73 12.02
#